data_186c0bb7cf14a2f8b5ad083eab2f6131
#
_entry.id   186c0bb7cf14a2f8b5ad083eab2f6131
#
_cell.length_a   1.000
_cell.length_b   1.000
_cell.length_c   1.000
_cell.angle_alpha   90.00
_cell.angle_beta   90.00
_cell.angle_gamma   90.00
#
_symmetry.space_group_name_H-M   'P 1'
#
loop_
_entity.id
_entity.type
_entity.pdbx_description
1 polymer ?
#
loop_
_entity_poly.entity_id
_entity_poly.type
_entity_poly.pdbx_seq_one_letter_code
_entity_poly.pdbx_strand_id
1 'polypeptide(L)'
;MLTFPKGFEWGVATAAHQVEGGNIGSDFWAVENVEPSFFREASGDAIDQYHRFESDIALLSALGYGTYRFSIEWARIEPEEGFFSKSALDHYQCCIDACLRLGVAPVLTFQHFTLPLWLAKRGGFTDPQFADLFARYCDRAARALNGFTAACTLNELNLPLIVRDRFVNRPTWSEKALARRAATEAALGGSLDHLFLFAPAKAILDHGIQAHIRGREAIKSRHPNAPVGVTLSIQDEQAEPGAESLRDARRDSFYGACLDAAAGDDFIGVQTYTRNVVRADGGAGPEKGHPLTLMGYEDRPQALAETCRYAWARTKTPILVTENGWAGDDDMRRIAFITEALTELHAAITEGVDVRGYYYWSAFDNFEWLAGYGPKFGLIAVDRETQRRSIKSSALAFGAIARDNGLAPAAVSGASGLGGAQSDGSPVGLG
;
A
#
# COMPACT_ATOMS: atom_id res chain seq x y z
N MET A 1 -23.40 6.14 -18.64
CA MET A 1 -22.24 6.66 -17.90
C MET A 1 -22.50 6.36 -16.42
N LEU A 2 -21.60 5.68 -15.72
CA LEU A 2 -21.68 5.53 -14.27
C LEU A 2 -20.96 6.74 -13.67
N THR A 3 -21.73 7.62 -13.02
CA THR A 3 -21.19 8.86 -12.44
C THR A 3 -20.99 8.68 -10.94
N PHE A 4 -19.77 8.97 -10.47
CA PHE A 4 -19.43 8.90 -9.05
C PHE A 4 -19.95 10.13 -8.29
N PRO A 5 -20.07 10.08 -6.96
CA PRO A 5 -20.53 11.20 -6.16
C PRO A 5 -19.74 12.48 -6.45
N LYS A 6 -20.42 13.64 -6.34
CA LYS A 6 -19.73 14.94 -6.46
C LYS A 6 -18.66 15.07 -5.36
N GLY A 7 -17.45 15.43 -5.76
CA GLY A 7 -16.31 15.54 -4.84
C GLY A 7 -15.61 14.22 -4.57
N PHE A 8 -15.90 13.15 -5.32
CA PHE A 8 -15.16 11.90 -5.25
C PHE A 8 -13.70 12.14 -5.67
N GLU A 9 -12.77 11.66 -4.84
CA GLU A 9 -11.35 11.91 -5.04
C GLU A 9 -10.74 10.87 -5.99
N TRP A 10 -10.13 11.34 -7.07
CA TRP A 10 -9.42 10.50 -8.05
C TRP A 10 -7.93 10.73 -7.95
N GLY A 11 -7.18 9.69 -7.67
CA GLY A 11 -5.75 9.83 -7.46
C GLY A 11 -4.93 8.58 -7.76
N VAL A 12 -3.65 8.73 -7.48
CA VAL A 12 -2.65 7.66 -7.56
C VAL A 12 -1.81 7.64 -6.28
N ALA A 13 -1.15 6.52 -6.02
CA ALA A 13 -0.34 6.36 -4.82
C ALA A 13 1.09 5.91 -5.15
N THR A 14 2.03 6.25 -4.25
CA THR A 14 3.41 5.72 -4.18
C THR A 14 3.88 5.63 -2.73
N ALA A 15 5.01 4.95 -2.51
CA ALA A 15 5.70 4.93 -1.22
C ALA A 15 7.17 5.36 -1.38
N ALA A 16 7.66 6.15 -0.42
CA ALA A 16 8.98 6.78 -0.47
C ALA A 16 10.12 5.80 -0.78
N HIS A 17 10.23 4.71 -0.01
CA HIS A 17 11.28 3.71 -0.22
C HIS A 17 11.23 3.09 -1.62
N GLN A 18 10.04 2.91 -2.19
CA GLN A 18 9.83 2.26 -3.50
C GLN A 18 10.17 3.19 -4.68
N VAL A 19 10.15 4.50 -4.49
CA VAL A 19 10.27 5.46 -5.59
C VAL A 19 11.42 6.45 -5.46
N GLU A 20 11.84 6.81 -4.24
CA GLU A 20 12.81 7.90 -4.02
C GLU A 20 14.25 7.51 -4.34
N GLY A 21 14.66 6.29 -3.97
CA GLY A 21 16.04 5.82 -4.06
C GLY A 21 16.92 6.26 -2.89
N GLY A 22 18.02 5.53 -2.66
CA GLY A 22 19.04 5.90 -1.69
C GLY A 22 18.54 6.06 -0.24
N ASN A 23 17.61 5.23 0.21
CA ASN A 23 17.03 5.29 1.57
C ASN A 23 17.94 4.59 2.61
N ILE A 24 19.23 4.96 2.63
CA ILE A 24 20.31 4.27 3.35
C ILE A 24 20.14 4.22 4.87
N GLY A 25 19.32 5.10 5.45
CA GLY A 25 19.05 5.15 6.88
C GLY A 25 17.95 4.20 7.34
N SER A 26 17.28 3.48 6.43
CA SER A 26 16.17 2.60 6.76
C SER A 26 16.60 1.17 7.06
N ASP A 27 15.75 0.47 7.80
CA ASP A 27 15.85 -0.95 8.08
C ASP A 27 15.77 -1.81 6.80
N PHE A 28 14.87 -1.47 5.87
CA PHE A 28 14.72 -2.16 4.60
C PHE A 28 15.98 -2.04 3.74
N TRP A 29 16.59 -0.85 3.65
CA TRP A 29 17.87 -0.69 2.97
C TRP A 29 18.95 -1.61 3.57
N ALA A 30 19.03 -1.69 4.89
CA ALA A 30 20.01 -2.53 5.55
C ALA A 30 19.81 -4.02 5.19
N VAL A 31 18.57 -4.49 5.11
CA VAL A 31 18.29 -5.92 4.89
C VAL A 31 18.15 -6.31 3.41
N GLU A 32 17.89 -5.38 2.50
CA GLU A 32 17.91 -5.67 1.06
C GLU A 32 19.34 -5.75 0.49
N ASN A 33 20.32 -5.15 1.17
CA ASN A 33 21.73 -5.12 0.77
C ASN A 33 22.61 -6.19 1.46
N VAL A 34 22.00 -7.21 2.09
CA VAL A 34 22.75 -8.37 2.63
C VAL A 34 22.69 -9.55 1.68
N GLU A 35 23.66 -10.48 1.83
CA GLU A 35 23.67 -11.71 1.04
C GLU A 35 23.78 -12.92 1.98
N PRO A 36 22.84 -13.88 1.94
CA PRO A 36 21.64 -13.90 1.09
C PRO A 36 20.50 -13.04 1.66
N SER A 37 19.75 -12.37 0.78
CA SER A 37 18.60 -11.53 1.17
C SER A 37 17.27 -12.23 0.90
N PHE A 38 16.20 -11.79 1.64
CA PHE A 38 14.81 -12.08 1.28
C PHE A 38 14.38 -11.30 0.04
N PHE A 39 14.97 -10.15 -0.23
CA PHE A 39 14.70 -9.34 -1.40
C PHE A 39 15.35 -9.96 -2.63
N ARG A 40 14.67 -9.93 -3.77
CA ARG A 40 15.24 -10.42 -5.04
C ARG A 40 16.37 -9.54 -5.54
N GLU A 41 16.27 -8.26 -5.29
CA GLU A 41 17.24 -7.22 -5.63
C GLU A 41 17.05 -6.04 -4.68
N ALA A 42 18.06 -5.17 -4.58
CA ALA A 42 18.00 -3.98 -3.77
C ALA A 42 17.25 -2.83 -4.48
N SER A 43 16.65 -1.91 -3.71
CA SER A 43 15.96 -0.74 -4.25
C SER A 43 16.90 0.22 -5.01
N GLY A 44 18.12 0.39 -4.53
CA GLY A 44 19.12 1.26 -5.15
C GLY A 44 18.61 2.69 -5.32
N ASP A 45 18.74 3.22 -6.55
CA ASP A 45 18.22 4.56 -6.90
C ASP A 45 16.69 4.56 -7.11
N ALA A 46 16.03 3.45 -6.97
CA ALA A 46 14.61 3.28 -7.26
C ALA A 46 14.24 3.92 -8.62
N ILE A 47 13.33 4.88 -8.63
CA ILE A 47 13.02 5.67 -9.82
C ILE A 47 13.50 7.13 -9.68
N ASP A 48 14.42 7.39 -8.76
CA ASP A 48 15.02 8.73 -8.50
C ASP A 48 13.97 9.82 -8.27
N GLN A 49 12.84 9.47 -7.66
CA GLN A 49 11.76 10.45 -7.45
C GLN A 49 12.16 11.51 -6.42
N TYR A 50 13.11 11.21 -5.53
CA TYR A 50 13.62 12.21 -4.58
C TYR A 50 14.10 13.49 -5.29
N HIS A 51 14.74 13.36 -6.45
CA HIS A 51 15.19 14.50 -7.25
C HIS A 51 14.21 14.93 -8.35
N ARG A 52 13.30 14.02 -8.76
CA ARG A 52 12.42 14.22 -9.91
C ARG A 52 10.97 14.51 -9.54
N PHE A 53 10.66 14.69 -8.25
CA PHE A 53 9.28 14.84 -7.76
C PHE A 53 8.50 15.93 -8.49
N GLU A 54 9.11 17.09 -8.81
CA GLU A 54 8.41 18.17 -9.51
C GLU A 54 7.93 17.76 -10.92
N SER A 55 8.80 17.10 -11.69
CA SER A 55 8.45 16.63 -13.03
C SER A 55 7.43 15.48 -12.97
N ASP A 56 7.56 14.59 -11.98
CA ASP A 56 6.64 13.48 -11.78
C ASP A 56 5.25 13.99 -11.38
N ILE A 57 5.15 14.93 -10.43
CA ILE A 57 3.87 15.55 -10.03
C ILE A 57 3.25 16.33 -11.20
N ALA A 58 4.06 17.04 -11.99
CA ALA A 58 3.57 17.73 -13.19
C ALA A 58 2.97 16.73 -14.20
N LEU A 59 3.58 15.55 -14.35
CA LEU A 59 3.06 14.49 -15.21
C LEU A 59 1.72 13.95 -14.68
N LEU A 60 1.60 13.72 -13.37
CA LEU A 60 0.35 13.28 -12.74
C LEU A 60 -0.79 14.30 -12.93
N SER A 61 -0.50 15.58 -12.71
CA SER A 61 -1.45 16.68 -12.97
C SER A 61 -1.90 16.72 -14.43
N ALA A 62 -0.95 16.62 -15.37
CA ALA A 62 -1.24 16.62 -16.82
C ALA A 62 -2.11 15.43 -17.25
N LEU A 63 -2.00 14.28 -16.57
CA LEU A 63 -2.84 13.12 -16.80
C LEU A 63 -4.27 13.29 -16.23
N GLY A 64 -4.50 14.30 -15.37
CA GLY A 64 -5.80 14.62 -14.80
C GLY A 64 -6.06 13.97 -13.43
N TYR A 65 -5.01 13.53 -12.75
CA TYR A 65 -5.15 13.01 -11.39
C TYR A 65 -5.25 14.17 -10.39
N GLY A 66 -6.39 14.25 -9.70
CA GLY A 66 -6.67 15.32 -8.75
C GLY A 66 -6.03 15.12 -7.38
N THR A 67 -5.56 13.90 -7.07
CA THR A 67 -4.98 13.54 -5.76
C THR A 67 -3.71 12.71 -5.94
N TYR A 68 -2.71 12.98 -5.15
CA TYR A 68 -1.49 12.19 -5.08
C TYR A 68 -1.21 11.78 -3.63
N ARG A 69 -1.31 10.48 -3.34
CA ARG A 69 -0.92 9.91 -2.06
C ARG A 69 0.54 9.47 -2.12
N PHE A 70 1.36 9.99 -1.23
CA PHE A 70 2.76 9.59 -1.10
C PHE A 70 3.17 9.52 0.37
N SER A 71 4.17 8.70 0.68
CA SER A 71 4.69 8.65 2.04
C SER A 71 5.86 9.61 2.23
N ILE A 72 6.01 10.10 3.45
CA ILE A 72 7.22 10.74 3.93
C ILE A 72 8.08 9.69 4.64
N GLU A 73 9.40 9.77 4.50
CA GLU A 73 10.30 8.72 4.98
C GLU A 73 10.84 9.06 6.37
N TRP A 74 10.39 8.29 7.38
CA TRP A 74 10.81 8.49 8.76
C TRP A 74 12.34 8.37 8.92
N ALA A 75 12.97 7.42 8.22
CA ALA A 75 14.42 7.23 8.27
C ALA A 75 15.22 8.43 7.74
N ARG A 76 14.65 9.24 6.84
CA ARG A 76 15.27 10.50 6.38
C ARG A 76 15.00 11.64 7.33
N ILE A 77 13.79 11.70 7.89
CA ILE A 77 13.37 12.79 8.79
C ILE A 77 14.03 12.66 10.16
N GLU A 78 14.16 11.45 10.69
CA GLU A 78 14.81 11.17 11.97
C GLU A 78 15.88 10.07 11.79
N PRO A 79 17.02 10.38 11.13
CA PRO A 79 18.07 9.39 10.84
C PRO A 79 18.77 8.87 12.10
N GLU A 80 18.74 9.63 13.19
CA GLU A 80 19.20 9.26 14.52
C GLU A 80 18.15 9.63 15.55
N GLU A 81 18.02 8.85 16.62
CA GLU A 81 16.99 9.07 17.64
C GLU A 81 17.05 10.49 18.21
N GLY A 82 15.96 11.23 18.05
CA GLY A 82 15.81 12.60 18.53
C GLY A 82 16.42 13.69 17.62
N PHE A 83 17.18 13.31 16.59
CA PHE A 83 17.70 14.26 15.61
C PHE A 83 16.77 14.31 14.39
N PHE A 84 16.12 15.46 14.20
CA PHE A 84 15.19 15.69 13.08
C PHE A 84 15.84 16.53 12.00
N SER A 85 16.01 15.95 10.82
CA SER A 85 16.61 16.59 9.65
C SER A 85 15.71 17.68 9.09
N LYS A 86 16.14 18.94 9.22
CA LYS A 86 15.43 20.06 8.60
C LYS A 86 15.40 19.93 7.07
N SER A 87 16.49 19.50 6.45
CA SER A 87 16.56 19.37 4.99
C SER A 87 15.60 18.32 4.45
N ALA A 88 15.39 17.21 5.17
CA ALA A 88 14.40 16.21 4.79
C ALA A 88 12.96 16.76 4.91
N LEU A 89 12.67 17.48 6.00
CA LEU A 89 11.36 18.14 6.17
C LEU A 89 11.13 19.21 5.10
N ASP A 90 12.13 20.03 4.77
CA ASP A 90 12.04 21.04 3.70
C ASP A 90 11.77 20.37 2.34
N HIS A 91 12.42 19.22 2.07
CA HIS A 91 12.18 18.46 0.84
C HIS A 91 10.71 18.01 0.73
N TYR A 92 10.15 17.40 1.76
CA TYR A 92 8.74 16.99 1.74
C TYR A 92 7.78 18.17 1.70
N GLN A 93 8.13 19.31 2.29
CA GLN A 93 7.35 20.53 2.09
C GLN A 93 7.38 20.97 0.60
N CYS A 94 8.53 20.90 -0.06
CA CYS A 94 8.62 21.20 -1.49
C CYS A 94 7.74 20.25 -2.34
N CYS A 95 7.64 18.97 -1.97
CA CYS A 95 6.74 18.02 -2.63
C CYS A 95 5.26 18.42 -2.46
N ILE A 96 4.85 18.81 -1.24
CA ILE A 96 3.50 19.31 -0.95
C ILE A 96 3.22 20.58 -1.76
N ASP A 97 4.14 21.55 -1.76
CA ASP A 97 4.00 22.81 -2.48
C ASP A 97 3.91 22.59 -3.99
N ALA A 98 4.67 21.62 -4.53
CA ALA A 98 4.57 21.24 -5.94
C ALA A 98 3.18 20.67 -6.29
N CYS A 99 2.62 19.80 -5.43
CA CYS A 99 1.27 19.30 -5.60
C CYS A 99 0.26 20.46 -5.64
N LEU A 100 0.28 21.34 -4.65
CA LEU A 100 -0.67 22.46 -4.52
C LEU A 100 -0.55 23.42 -5.71
N ARG A 101 0.67 23.76 -6.13
CA ARG A 101 0.93 24.63 -7.29
C ARG A 101 0.37 24.06 -8.58
N LEU A 102 0.37 22.73 -8.70
CA LEU A 102 -0.11 22.01 -9.89
C LEU A 102 -1.57 21.55 -9.79
N GLY A 103 -2.29 21.95 -8.72
CA GLY A 103 -3.70 21.62 -8.53
C GLY A 103 -3.94 20.15 -8.14
N VAL A 104 -2.94 19.48 -7.58
CA VAL A 104 -3.04 18.10 -7.09
C VAL A 104 -3.14 18.13 -5.57
N ALA A 105 -4.14 17.46 -5.00
CA ALA A 105 -4.33 17.36 -3.56
C ALA A 105 -3.29 16.38 -2.95
N PRO A 106 -2.38 16.83 -2.04
CA PRO A 106 -1.40 15.95 -1.43
C PRO A 106 -2.02 15.19 -0.24
N VAL A 107 -1.99 13.86 -0.28
CA VAL A 107 -2.34 12.98 0.83
C VAL A 107 -1.07 12.32 1.36
N LEU A 108 -0.74 12.58 2.63
CA LEU A 108 0.49 12.09 3.22
C LEU A 108 0.30 10.74 3.91
N THR A 109 1.23 9.83 3.75
CA THR A 109 1.39 8.65 4.60
C THR A 109 2.61 8.83 5.48
N PHE A 110 2.44 8.82 6.80
CA PHE A 110 3.52 9.12 7.74
C PHE A 110 4.51 7.97 7.89
N GLN A 111 4.06 6.71 7.75
CA GLN A 111 4.93 5.54 7.73
C GLN A 111 4.40 4.52 6.72
N HIS A 112 5.29 4.08 5.81
CA HIS A 112 4.98 3.08 4.80
C HIS A 112 6.03 1.97 4.84
N PHE A 113 5.85 1.02 5.76
CA PHE A 113 6.65 -0.17 6.08
C PHE A 113 8.00 0.12 6.71
N THR A 114 8.82 0.98 6.10
CA THR A 114 10.18 1.25 6.54
C THR A 114 10.24 1.98 7.88
N LEU A 115 11.27 1.65 8.66
CA LEU A 115 11.61 2.32 9.92
C LEU A 115 13.05 2.85 9.85
N PRO A 116 13.38 3.90 10.60
CA PRO A 116 14.78 4.23 10.83
C PRO A 116 15.54 3.02 11.40
N LEU A 117 16.73 2.76 10.89
CA LEU A 117 17.53 1.61 11.31
C LEU A 117 17.83 1.61 12.83
N TRP A 118 17.97 2.81 13.45
CA TRP A 118 18.14 2.91 14.90
C TRP A 118 16.92 2.35 15.64
N LEU A 119 15.71 2.60 15.13
CA LEU A 119 14.46 2.11 15.73
C LEU A 119 14.30 0.61 15.52
N ALA A 120 14.62 0.09 14.34
CA ALA A 120 14.65 -1.35 14.08
C ALA A 120 15.64 -2.08 15.01
N LYS A 121 16.84 -1.49 15.25
CA LYS A 121 17.81 -2.01 16.23
C LYS A 121 17.29 -2.04 17.67
N ARG A 122 16.39 -1.13 18.04
CA ARG A 122 15.71 -1.13 19.35
C ARG A 122 14.60 -2.18 19.46
N GLY A 123 14.10 -2.69 18.34
CA GLY A 123 13.01 -3.65 18.33
C GLY A 123 11.88 -3.32 17.35
N GLY A 124 11.90 -2.19 16.68
CA GLY A 124 10.83 -1.77 15.78
C GLY A 124 9.48 -1.77 16.50
N PHE A 125 8.47 -2.42 15.91
CA PHE A 125 7.13 -2.54 16.53
C PHE A 125 7.12 -3.34 17.83
N THR A 126 8.17 -4.12 18.16
CA THR A 126 8.26 -4.85 19.43
C THR A 126 8.78 -3.98 20.59
N ASP A 127 9.34 -2.79 20.30
CA ASP A 127 9.77 -1.84 21.33
C ASP A 127 8.53 -1.30 22.09
N PRO A 128 8.47 -1.42 23.43
CA PRO A 128 7.36 -0.90 24.22
C PRO A 128 7.13 0.63 24.06
N GLN A 129 8.16 1.38 23.62
CA GLN A 129 8.07 2.81 23.39
C GLN A 129 7.70 3.16 21.93
N PHE A 130 7.47 2.18 21.07
CA PHE A 130 7.19 2.41 19.64
C PHE A 130 6.08 3.44 19.43
N ALA A 131 4.98 3.33 20.16
CA ALA A 131 3.85 4.25 20.04
C ALA A 131 4.22 5.70 20.42
N ASP A 132 5.03 5.90 21.45
CA ASP A 132 5.49 7.22 21.86
C ASP A 132 6.49 7.82 20.87
N LEU A 133 7.39 7.00 20.35
CA LEU A 133 8.36 7.39 19.33
C LEU A 133 7.67 7.78 18.02
N PHE A 134 6.67 7.01 17.60
CA PHE A 134 5.88 7.33 16.41
C PHE A 134 5.06 8.62 16.60
N ALA A 135 4.41 8.81 17.75
CA ALA A 135 3.67 10.04 18.05
C ALA A 135 4.59 11.27 18.07
N ARG A 136 5.80 11.15 18.64
CA ARG A 136 6.83 12.20 18.62
C ARG A 136 7.23 12.55 17.18
N TYR A 137 7.47 11.54 16.34
CA TYR A 137 7.76 11.74 14.92
C TYR A 137 6.60 12.44 14.20
N CYS A 138 5.37 11.97 14.41
CA CYS A 138 4.17 12.58 13.82
C CYS A 138 4.01 14.05 14.23
N ASP A 139 4.20 14.39 15.52
CA ASP A 139 4.15 15.80 15.98
C ASP A 139 5.20 16.66 15.29
N ARG A 140 6.43 16.14 15.15
CA ARG A 140 7.53 16.90 14.53
C ARG A 140 7.30 17.11 13.04
N ALA A 141 6.89 16.06 12.32
CA ALA A 141 6.60 16.16 10.91
C ALA A 141 5.37 17.05 10.65
N ALA A 142 4.27 16.85 11.38
CA ALA A 142 3.06 17.65 11.24
C ALA A 142 3.26 19.13 11.61
N ARG A 143 4.19 19.45 12.52
CA ARG A 143 4.55 20.85 12.82
C ARG A 143 5.27 21.53 11.66
N ALA A 144 6.07 20.79 10.90
CA ALA A 144 6.89 21.33 9.83
C ALA A 144 6.16 21.37 8.48
N LEU A 145 5.30 20.37 8.22
CA LEU A 145 4.64 20.16 6.94
C LEU A 145 3.23 20.75 6.93
N ASN A 146 2.93 21.55 5.93
CA ASN A 146 1.66 22.27 5.81
C ASN A 146 1.04 22.08 4.42
N GLY A 147 -0.28 22.14 4.33
CA GLY A 147 -0.99 22.15 3.06
C GLY A 147 -1.40 20.77 2.53
N PHE A 148 -1.09 19.68 3.22
CA PHE A 148 -1.65 18.37 2.86
C PHE A 148 -3.17 18.34 3.16
N THR A 149 -3.90 17.60 2.33
CA THR A 149 -5.37 17.57 2.37
C THR A 149 -5.92 16.45 3.24
N ALA A 150 -5.16 15.38 3.42
CA ALA A 150 -5.46 14.28 4.34
C ALA A 150 -4.17 13.57 4.76
N ALA A 151 -4.23 12.76 5.81
CA ALA A 151 -3.07 11.99 6.29
C ALA A 151 -3.45 10.55 6.64
N CYS A 152 -2.58 9.61 6.26
CA CYS A 152 -2.58 8.23 6.71
C CYS A 152 -1.46 8.07 7.74
N THR A 153 -1.76 7.48 8.89
CA THR A 153 -0.75 7.26 9.95
C THR A 153 0.24 6.18 9.55
N LEU A 154 -0.21 4.94 9.53
CA LEU A 154 0.56 3.73 9.24
C LEU A 154 -0.03 3.06 8.00
N ASN A 155 0.82 2.67 7.05
CA ASN A 155 0.39 1.93 5.88
C ASN A 155 0.22 0.45 6.21
N GLU A 156 -0.95 -0.10 5.85
CA GLU A 156 -1.26 -1.52 6.00
C GLU A 156 -0.88 -2.08 7.39
N LEU A 157 -1.29 -1.37 8.45
CA LEU A 157 -0.94 -1.71 9.84
C LEU A 157 -1.11 -3.21 10.15
N ASN A 158 -2.08 -3.86 9.56
CA ASN A 158 -2.41 -5.27 9.75
C ASN A 158 -1.63 -6.24 8.85
N LEU A 159 -0.85 -5.76 7.86
CA LEU A 159 -0.14 -6.65 6.91
C LEU A 159 0.75 -7.70 7.58
N PRO A 160 1.47 -7.40 8.68
CA PRO A 160 2.27 -8.42 9.39
C PRO A 160 1.46 -9.63 9.85
N LEU A 161 0.17 -9.46 10.20
CA LEU A 161 -0.70 -10.57 10.61
C LEU A 161 -0.90 -11.56 9.45
N ILE A 162 -1.06 -11.04 8.24
CA ILE A 162 -1.24 -11.81 7.00
C ILE A 162 0.08 -12.46 6.57
N VAL A 163 1.18 -11.69 6.59
CA VAL A 163 2.51 -12.17 6.18
C VAL A 163 3.01 -13.28 7.10
N ARG A 164 2.85 -13.12 8.41
CA ARG A 164 3.27 -14.15 9.37
C ARG A 164 2.49 -15.45 9.22
N ASP A 165 1.18 -15.37 9.01
CA ASP A 165 0.36 -16.56 8.76
C ASP A 165 0.85 -17.29 7.51
N ARG A 166 1.16 -16.57 6.44
CA ARG A 166 1.55 -17.15 5.16
C ARG A 166 3.01 -17.64 5.11
N PHE A 167 3.94 -16.95 5.78
CA PHE A 167 5.38 -17.16 5.56
C PHE A 167 6.17 -17.51 6.83
N VAL A 168 5.77 -17.07 8.02
CA VAL A 168 6.55 -17.23 9.25
C VAL A 168 6.04 -18.39 10.10
N ASN A 169 4.74 -18.55 10.24
CA ASN A 169 4.12 -19.59 11.08
C ASN A 169 4.16 -20.99 10.44
N ARG A 170 5.11 -21.21 9.53
CA ARG A 170 5.33 -22.53 8.91
C ARG A 170 6.04 -23.49 9.88
N PRO A 171 5.73 -24.79 9.83
CA PRO A 171 6.33 -25.75 10.73
C PRO A 171 7.85 -25.91 10.53
N THR A 172 8.36 -25.62 9.33
CA THR A 172 9.80 -25.76 9.02
C THR A 172 10.23 -24.67 8.03
N TRP A 173 11.43 -24.16 8.25
CA TRP A 173 12.13 -23.25 7.33
C TRP A 173 13.16 -24.04 6.54
N SER A 174 13.30 -23.78 5.25
CA SER A 174 14.39 -24.34 4.44
C SER A 174 15.76 -23.79 4.90
N GLU A 175 16.86 -24.50 4.61
CA GLU A 175 18.21 -24.00 4.92
C GLU A 175 18.45 -22.61 4.29
N LYS A 176 18.00 -22.41 3.06
CA LYS A 176 18.10 -21.12 2.37
C LYS A 176 17.32 -20.00 3.11
N ALA A 177 16.13 -20.30 3.60
CA ALA A 177 15.34 -19.34 4.36
C ALA A 177 15.97 -19.03 5.72
N LEU A 178 16.58 -20.03 6.38
CA LEU A 178 17.35 -19.83 7.61
C LEU A 178 18.59 -18.97 7.40
N ALA A 179 19.32 -19.18 6.30
CA ALA A 179 20.47 -18.34 5.95
C ALA A 179 20.07 -16.88 5.70
N ARG A 180 18.98 -16.63 4.96
CA ARG A 180 18.41 -15.29 4.74
C ARG A 180 18.00 -14.63 6.05
N ARG A 181 17.34 -15.38 6.93
CA ARG A 181 16.96 -14.92 8.27
C ARG A 181 18.19 -14.49 9.06
N ALA A 182 19.22 -15.32 9.14
CA ALA A 182 20.45 -15.01 9.87
C ALA A 182 21.15 -13.75 9.33
N ALA A 183 21.21 -13.57 8.00
CA ALA A 183 21.78 -12.38 7.38
C ALA A 183 20.95 -11.12 7.70
N THR A 184 19.62 -11.22 7.65
CA THR A 184 18.69 -10.14 8.02
C THR A 184 18.85 -9.75 9.50
N GLU A 185 18.87 -10.73 10.40
CA GLU A 185 19.03 -10.51 11.83
C GLU A 185 20.39 -9.86 12.17
N ALA A 186 21.44 -10.24 11.47
CA ALA A 186 22.75 -9.60 11.60
C ALA A 186 22.74 -8.13 11.17
N ALA A 187 22.08 -7.81 10.05
CA ALA A 187 21.96 -6.42 9.56
C ALA A 187 21.12 -5.53 10.49
N LEU A 188 20.04 -6.09 11.03
CA LEU A 188 19.19 -5.41 12.01
C LEU A 188 19.86 -5.29 13.40
N GLY A 189 20.88 -6.10 13.68
CA GLY A 189 21.43 -6.23 15.03
C GLY A 189 20.43 -6.81 16.02
N GLY A 190 19.46 -7.62 15.55
CA GLY A 190 18.38 -8.16 16.37
C GLY A 190 17.50 -9.16 15.61
N SER A 191 16.34 -9.48 16.16
CA SER A 191 15.42 -10.46 15.61
C SER A 191 14.80 -10.00 14.27
N LEU A 192 14.46 -10.98 13.41
CA LEU A 192 13.61 -10.75 12.23
C LEU A 192 12.27 -10.06 12.59
N ASP A 193 11.76 -10.26 13.80
CA ASP A 193 10.54 -9.64 14.32
C ASP A 193 10.62 -8.10 14.42
N HIS A 194 11.82 -7.52 14.32
CA HIS A 194 12.02 -6.07 14.31
C HIS A 194 11.66 -5.43 12.97
N LEU A 195 11.67 -6.20 11.88
CA LEU A 195 11.24 -5.73 10.56
C LEU A 195 9.72 -5.75 10.47
N PHE A 196 9.11 -4.65 10.02
CA PHE A 196 7.65 -4.49 10.00
C PHE A 196 6.92 -5.69 9.41
N LEU A 197 7.31 -6.16 8.21
CA LEU A 197 6.63 -7.28 7.53
C LEU A 197 6.58 -8.57 8.36
N PHE A 198 7.50 -8.73 9.30
CA PHE A 198 7.60 -9.93 10.14
C PHE A 198 7.27 -9.66 11.61
N ALA A 199 6.77 -8.47 11.94
CA ALA A 199 6.42 -8.10 13.30
C ALA A 199 5.36 -9.07 13.90
N PRO A 200 5.50 -9.49 15.17
CA PRO A 200 4.56 -10.39 15.81
C PRO A 200 3.17 -9.77 15.95
N ALA A 201 2.11 -10.59 15.89
CA ALA A 201 0.74 -10.13 16.05
C ALA A 201 0.57 -9.31 17.35
N LYS A 202 1.18 -9.75 18.46
CA LYS A 202 1.14 -9.02 19.73
C LYS A 202 1.71 -7.60 19.61
N ALA A 203 2.80 -7.40 18.86
CA ALA A 203 3.39 -6.08 18.66
C ALA A 203 2.47 -5.16 17.85
N ILE A 204 1.82 -5.68 16.82
CA ILE A 204 0.84 -4.92 16.02
C ILE A 204 -0.38 -4.54 16.86
N LEU A 205 -0.92 -5.48 17.63
CA LEU A 205 -2.12 -5.25 18.43
C LEU A 205 -1.85 -4.31 19.63
N ASP A 206 -0.72 -4.48 20.33
CA ASP A 206 -0.41 -3.70 21.52
C ASP A 206 0.25 -2.36 21.21
N HIS A 207 1.20 -2.33 20.28
CA HIS A 207 1.99 -1.13 20.01
C HIS A 207 1.59 -0.44 18.71
N GLY A 208 1.32 -1.22 17.64
CA GLY A 208 0.94 -0.65 16.34
C GLY A 208 -0.39 0.10 16.40
N ILE A 209 -1.42 -0.48 17.01
CA ILE A 209 -2.71 0.18 17.22
C ILE A 209 -2.53 1.44 18.08
N GLN A 210 -1.76 1.39 19.17
CA GLN A 210 -1.49 2.56 20.00
C GLN A 210 -0.69 3.63 19.25
N ALA A 211 0.25 3.22 18.39
CA ALA A 211 0.99 4.13 17.53
C ALA A 211 0.05 4.88 16.57
N HIS A 212 -0.88 4.16 15.94
CA HIS A 212 -1.90 4.79 15.11
C HIS A 212 -2.71 5.83 15.89
N ILE A 213 -3.28 5.48 17.04
CA ILE A 213 -4.11 6.35 17.86
C ILE A 213 -3.34 7.63 18.26
N ARG A 214 -2.14 7.45 18.86
CA ARG A 214 -1.32 8.59 19.32
C ARG A 214 -0.75 9.42 18.16
N GLY A 215 -0.38 8.76 17.05
CA GLY A 215 0.06 9.44 15.83
C GLY A 215 -1.05 10.31 15.23
N ARG A 216 -2.28 9.78 15.17
CA ARG A 216 -3.47 10.53 14.75
C ARG A 216 -3.71 11.74 15.64
N GLU A 217 -3.69 11.58 16.96
CA GLU A 217 -3.82 12.68 17.91
C GLU A 217 -2.73 13.75 17.72
N ALA A 218 -1.48 13.35 17.52
CA ALA A 218 -0.37 14.25 17.26
C ALA A 218 -0.57 15.06 15.98
N ILE A 219 -0.97 14.41 14.87
CA ILE A 219 -1.27 15.08 13.60
C ILE A 219 -2.45 16.05 13.76
N LYS A 220 -3.57 15.59 14.35
CA LYS A 220 -4.78 16.40 14.55
C LYS A 220 -4.53 17.61 15.48
N SER A 221 -3.60 17.51 16.42
CA SER A 221 -3.22 18.63 17.27
C SER A 221 -2.58 19.81 16.50
N ARG A 222 -1.97 19.52 15.35
CA ARG A 222 -1.35 20.51 14.45
C ARG A 222 -2.29 20.91 13.31
N HIS A 223 -3.04 19.96 12.79
CA HIS A 223 -3.95 20.10 11.65
C HIS A 223 -5.37 19.60 12.00
N PRO A 224 -6.13 20.32 12.86
CA PRO A 224 -7.40 19.83 13.37
C PRO A 224 -8.44 19.57 12.29
N ASN A 225 -8.35 20.24 11.16
CA ASN A 225 -9.27 20.10 10.03
C ASN A 225 -8.84 19.07 8.98
N ALA A 226 -7.60 18.60 9.00
CA ALA A 226 -7.15 17.57 8.07
C ALA A 226 -7.75 16.21 8.46
N PRO A 227 -8.44 15.49 7.56
CA PRO A 227 -8.84 14.12 7.80
C PRO A 227 -7.61 13.23 8.05
N VAL A 228 -7.69 12.38 9.08
CA VAL A 228 -6.62 11.44 9.44
C VAL A 228 -7.22 10.05 9.66
N GLY A 229 -6.62 9.03 9.02
CA GLY A 229 -7.01 7.64 9.16
C GLY A 229 -5.81 6.69 9.12
N VAL A 230 -6.08 5.41 9.28
CA VAL A 230 -5.12 4.31 9.06
C VAL A 230 -5.44 3.59 7.75
N THR A 231 -4.45 3.00 7.10
CA THR A 231 -4.72 2.15 5.94
C THR A 231 -4.54 0.68 6.27
N LEU A 232 -5.39 -0.16 5.72
CA LEU A 232 -5.44 -1.59 6.01
C LEU A 232 -5.41 -2.40 4.71
N SER A 233 -4.58 -3.44 4.70
CA SER A 233 -4.60 -4.48 3.67
C SER A 233 -5.77 -5.40 3.93
N ILE A 234 -6.78 -5.37 3.09
CA ILE A 234 -7.97 -6.21 3.23
C ILE A 234 -8.14 -7.04 1.95
N GLN A 235 -8.04 -8.35 2.10
CA GLN A 235 -8.29 -9.28 1.01
C GLN A 235 -9.76 -9.72 1.06
N ASP A 236 -10.38 -9.96 -0.10
CA ASP A 236 -11.72 -10.51 -0.15
C ASP A 236 -11.66 -11.99 0.26
N GLU A 237 -11.84 -12.23 1.56
CA GLU A 237 -11.88 -13.58 2.10
C GLU A 237 -13.27 -14.19 1.83
N GLN A 238 -13.34 -15.17 0.95
CA GLN A 238 -14.53 -15.98 0.68
C GLN A 238 -14.37 -17.38 1.27
N ALA A 239 -15.42 -18.18 1.30
CA ALA A 239 -15.40 -19.53 1.83
C ALA A 239 -15.99 -20.53 0.84
N GLU A 240 -15.40 -21.72 0.77
CA GLU A 240 -16.11 -22.89 0.23
C GLU A 240 -17.31 -23.21 1.13
N PRO A 241 -18.36 -23.87 0.60
CA PRO A 241 -19.50 -24.29 1.41
C PRO A 241 -19.07 -25.08 2.65
N GLY A 242 -19.47 -24.62 3.84
CA GLY A 242 -19.10 -25.21 5.12
C GLY A 242 -17.82 -24.69 5.77
N ALA A 243 -17.08 -23.78 5.13
CA ALA A 243 -15.89 -23.13 5.68
C ALA A 243 -16.13 -21.67 6.13
N GLU A 244 -17.39 -21.24 6.24
CA GLU A 244 -17.78 -19.87 6.58
C GLU A 244 -17.24 -19.44 7.95
N SER A 245 -17.30 -20.31 8.94
CA SER A 245 -16.77 -20.02 10.29
C SER A 245 -15.24 -19.86 10.29
N LEU A 246 -14.52 -20.60 9.47
CA LEU A 246 -13.08 -20.47 9.31
C LEU A 246 -12.72 -19.14 8.63
N ARG A 247 -13.46 -18.75 7.59
CA ARG A 247 -13.34 -17.43 6.95
C ARG A 247 -13.58 -16.30 7.96
N ASP A 248 -14.63 -16.39 8.76
CA ASP A 248 -14.99 -15.34 9.72
C ASP A 248 -13.92 -15.21 10.82
N ALA A 249 -13.41 -16.33 11.33
CA ALA A 249 -12.29 -16.35 12.27
C ALA A 249 -11.02 -15.75 11.65
N ARG A 250 -10.74 -16.04 10.39
CA ARG A 250 -9.61 -15.48 9.63
C ARG A 250 -9.76 -13.95 9.44
N ARG A 251 -10.94 -13.49 9.02
CA ARG A 251 -11.25 -12.04 8.92
C ARG A 251 -11.06 -11.32 10.26
N ASP A 252 -11.55 -11.91 11.34
CA ASP A 252 -11.40 -11.31 12.67
C ASP A 252 -9.92 -11.27 13.11
N SER A 253 -9.17 -12.35 12.86
CA SER A 253 -7.75 -12.45 13.19
C SER A 253 -6.89 -11.42 12.45
N PHE A 254 -7.18 -11.13 11.16
CA PHE A 254 -6.34 -10.26 10.33
C PHE A 254 -6.80 -8.82 10.31
N TYR A 255 -8.09 -8.57 10.45
CA TYR A 255 -8.67 -7.24 10.22
C TYR A 255 -9.37 -6.70 11.46
N GLY A 256 -9.94 -7.58 12.30
CA GLY A 256 -10.90 -7.22 13.34
C GLY A 256 -10.42 -6.10 14.24
N ALA A 257 -9.36 -6.32 14.99
CA ALA A 257 -8.85 -5.35 15.95
C ALA A 257 -8.40 -4.02 15.30
N CYS A 258 -7.82 -4.09 14.09
CA CYS A 258 -7.40 -2.89 13.36
C CYS A 258 -8.59 -2.08 12.82
N LEU A 259 -9.64 -2.76 12.34
CA LEU A 259 -10.89 -2.09 11.94
C LEU A 259 -11.59 -1.45 13.14
N ASP A 260 -11.63 -2.15 14.29
CA ASP A 260 -12.24 -1.61 15.51
C ASP A 260 -11.47 -0.38 16.02
N ALA A 261 -10.14 -0.38 15.92
CA ALA A 261 -9.31 0.78 16.26
C ALA A 261 -9.52 1.96 15.31
N ALA A 262 -9.81 1.69 14.04
CA ALA A 262 -10.09 2.70 13.02
C ALA A 262 -11.54 3.22 13.03
N ALA A 263 -12.42 2.58 13.83
CA ALA A 263 -13.82 2.98 13.95
C ALA A 263 -13.97 4.32 14.73
N GLY A 264 -13.77 5.41 14.13
CA GLY A 264 -13.76 6.75 14.75
C GLY A 264 -12.69 7.64 14.16
N ASP A 265 -11.95 7.10 13.20
CA ASP A 265 -11.11 7.88 12.31
C ASP A 265 -11.98 8.74 11.37
N ASP A 266 -11.37 9.73 10.75
CA ASP A 266 -12.06 10.53 9.73
C ASP A 266 -12.34 9.71 8.47
N PHE A 267 -11.52 8.69 8.21
CA PHE A 267 -11.68 7.67 7.15
C PHE A 267 -10.86 6.41 7.46
N ILE A 268 -11.23 5.31 6.80
CA ILE A 268 -10.40 4.10 6.73
C ILE A 268 -9.84 3.98 5.32
N GLY A 269 -8.51 3.81 5.20
CA GLY A 269 -7.87 3.48 3.94
C GLY A 269 -8.02 1.98 3.66
N VAL A 270 -8.76 1.62 2.62
CA VAL A 270 -8.90 0.22 2.17
C VAL A 270 -7.92 -0.03 1.03
N GLN A 271 -7.14 -1.10 1.17
CA GLN A 271 -6.15 -1.54 0.17
C GLN A 271 -6.43 -2.99 -0.19
N THR A 272 -6.82 -3.23 -1.44
CA THR A 272 -7.29 -4.55 -1.90
C THR A 272 -6.70 -4.89 -3.26
N TYR A 273 -6.15 -6.10 -3.37
CA TYR A 273 -5.52 -6.58 -4.61
C TYR A 273 -6.03 -7.94 -5.07
N THR A 274 -6.67 -8.71 -4.17
CA THR A 274 -6.98 -10.12 -4.45
C THR A 274 -8.15 -10.64 -3.63
N ARG A 275 -8.65 -11.79 -4.04
CA ARG A 275 -9.52 -12.65 -3.27
C ARG A 275 -8.72 -13.85 -2.73
N ASN A 276 -9.14 -14.37 -1.59
CA ASN A 276 -8.77 -15.70 -1.11
C ASN A 276 -10.03 -16.55 -0.86
N VAL A 277 -9.99 -17.81 -1.23
CA VAL A 277 -11.02 -18.78 -0.88
C VAL A 277 -10.52 -19.65 0.26
N VAL A 278 -11.21 -19.61 1.39
CA VAL A 278 -10.95 -20.42 2.58
C VAL A 278 -11.61 -21.79 2.40
N ARG A 279 -10.84 -22.84 2.59
CA ARG A 279 -11.24 -24.24 2.38
C ARG A 279 -11.56 -24.90 3.71
N ALA A 280 -12.24 -26.04 3.62
CA ALA A 280 -12.62 -26.82 4.79
C ALA A 280 -11.43 -27.33 5.65
N ASP A 281 -10.24 -27.49 5.06
CA ASP A 281 -9.00 -27.85 5.75
C ASP A 281 -8.31 -26.66 6.43
N GLY A 282 -8.89 -25.46 6.33
CA GLY A 282 -8.32 -24.21 6.86
C GLY A 282 -7.32 -23.52 5.91
N GLY A 283 -6.95 -24.15 4.78
CA GLY A 283 -6.12 -23.52 3.77
C GLY A 283 -6.86 -22.37 3.08
N ALA A 284 -6.13 -21.32 2.70
CA ALA A 284 -6.69 -20.19 1.98
C ALA A 284 -5.77 -19.74 0.83
N GLY A 285 -6.34 -19.22 -0.23
CA GLY A 285 -5.60 -18.73 -1.38
C GLY A 285 -6.49 -18.52 -2.61
N PRO A 286 -5.88 -18.23 -3.76
CA PRO A 286 -6.63 -18.08 -5.02
C PRO A 286 -7.50 -19.28 -5.32
N GLU A 287 -8.63 -19.03 -5.96
CA GLU A 287 -9.48 -20.11 -6.47
C GLU A 287 -8.75 -20.86 -7.59
N LYS A 288 -8.80 -22.19 -7.52
CA LYS A 288 -8.09 -23.05 -8.48
C LYS A 288 -8.57 -22.80 -9.90
N GLY A 289 -7.63 -22.52 -10.80
CA GLY A 289 -7.92 -22.31 -12.23
C GLY A 289 -8.24 -20.85 -12.60
N HIS A 290 -8.31 -19.93 -11.65
CA HIS A 290 -8.42 -18.51 -11.95
C HIS A 290 -7.07 -17.90 -12.39
N PRO A 291 -7.08 -16.91 -13.28
CA PRO A 291 -5.88 -16.17 -13.67
C PRO A 291 -5.20 -15.53 -12.46
N LEU A 292 -3.86 -15.50 -12.48
CA LEU A 292 -3.05 -14.86 -11.45
C LEU A 292 -2.26 -13.71 -12.05
N THR A 293 -2.05 -12.67 -11.25
CA THR A 293 -1.14 -11.56 -11.56
C THR A 293 0.32 -11.98 -11.34
N LEU A 294 1.28 -11.12 -11.73
CA LEU A 294 2.71 -11.37 -11.48
C LEU A 294 3.06 -11.45 -9.97
N MET A 295 2.19 -10.96 -9.09
CA MET A 295 2.32 -11.14 -7.64
C MET A 295 1.75 -12.46 -7.13
N GLY A 296 1.18 -13.29 -8.00
CA GLY A 296 0.44 -14.50 -7.61
C GLY A 296 -0.90 -14.21 -6.94
N TYR A 297 -1.41 -13.02 -7.09
CA TYR A 297 -2.76 -12.62 -6.65
C TYR A 297 -3.79 -13.10 -7.67
N GLU A 298 -4.95 -13.55 -7.20
CA GLU A 298 -6.05 -13.83 -8.11
C GLU A 298 -6.48 -12.55 -8.83
N ASP A 299 -6.58 -12.60 -10.14
CA ASP A 299 -7.06 -11.48 -10.97
C ASP A 299 -8.58 -11.34 -10.79
N ARG A 300 -8.98 -10.63 -9.71
CA ARG A 300 -10.35 -10.50 -9.26
C ARG A 300 -10.70 -9.04 -8.92
N PRO A 301 -11.05 -8.22 -9.91
CA PRO A 301 -11.38 -6.80 -9.69
C PRO A 301 -12.56 -6.57 -8.74
N GLN A 302 -13.55 -7.51 -8.69
CA GLN A 302 -14.70 -7.46 -7.78
C GLN A 302 -14.32 -7.45 -6.29
N ALA A 303 -13.14 -7.97 -5.95
CA ALA A 303 -12.65 -8.04 -4.57
C ALA A 303 -12.65 -6.68 -3.87
N LEU A 304 -12.41 -5.59 -4.62
CA LEU A 304 -12.41 -4.23 -4.07
C LEU A 304 -13.75 -3.84 -3.46
N ALA A 305 -14.83 -4.03 -4.17
CA ALA A 305 -16.17 -3.68 -3.68
C ALA A 305 -16.57 -4.51 -2.46
N GLU A 306 -16.23 -5.81 -2.45
CA GLU A 306 -16.52 -6.72 -1.32
C GLU A 306 -15.77 -6.30 -0.05
N THR A 307 -14.51 -5.89 -0.17
CA THR A 307 -13.74 -5.42 0.99
C THR A 307 -14.22 -4.07 1.51
N CYS A 308 -14.67 -3.16 0.63
CA CYS A 308 -15.30 -1.92 1.02
C CYS A 308 -16.63 -2.18 1.75
N ARG A 309 -17.48 -3.10 1.25
CA ARG A 309 -18.71 -3.52 1.94
C ARG A 309 -18.40 -4.09 3.33
N TYR A 310 -17.39 -4.94 3.43
CA TYR A 310 -16.97 -5.55 4.70
C TYR A 310 -16.49 -4.51 5.71
N ALA A 311 -15.58 -3.62 5.31
CA ALA A 311 -15.07 -2.56 6.18
C ALA A 311 -16.20 -1.61 6.64
N TRP A 312 -17.06 -1.17 5.73
CA TRP A 312 -18.21 -0.34 6.02
C TRP A 312 -19.24 -1.02 6.92
N ALA A 313 -19.52 -2.30 6.71
CA ALA A 313 -20.45 -3.05 7.54
C ALA A 313 -20.01 -3.08 9.01
N ARG A 314 -18.70 -3.23 9.26
CA ARG A 314 -18.12 -3.31 10.60
C ARG A 314 -17.99 -1.96 11.29
N THR A 315 -17.59 -0.91 10.58
CA THR A 315 -17.13 0.33 11.23
C THR A 315 -18.04 1.53 11.04
N LYS A 316 -18.77 1.59 9.94
CA LYS A 316 -19.51 2.77 9.49
C LYS A 316 -18.65 4.03 9.34
N THR A 317 -17.34 3.88 9.27
CA THR A 317 -16.39 4.96 9.01
C THR A 317 -16.24 5.15 7.49
N PRO A 318 -16.22 6.40 6.97
CA PRO A 318 -15.99 6.66 5.55
C PRO A 318 -14.75 5.95 5.02
N ILE A 319 -14.80 5.53 3.76
CA ILE A 319 -13.71 4.79 3.10
C ILE A 319 -13.01 5.66 2.07
N LEU A 320 -11.69 5.65 2.07
CA LEU A 320 -10.84 5.96 0.92
C LEU A 320 -10.22 4.66 0.42
N VAL A 321 -10.38 4.33 -0.85
CA VAL A 321 -9.58 3.29 -1.48
C VAL A 321 -8.20 3.88 -1.70
N THR A 322 -7.29 3.62 -0.76
CA THR A 322 -5.95 4.22 -0.75
C THR A 322 -4.95 3.46 -1.61
N GLU A 323 -5.29 2.20 -1.96
CA GLU A 323 -4.57 1.42 -2.97
C GLU A 323 -5.49 0.34 -3.56
N ASN A 324 -5.45 0.22 -4.89
CA ASN A 324 -5.95 -0.90 -5.66
C ASN A 324 -5.25 -0.89 -7.02
N GLY A 325 -4.84 -2.04 -7.52
CA GLY A 325 -4.09 -2.12 -8.77
C GLY A 325 -3.86 -3.54 -9.25
N TRP A 326 -3.29 -3.63 -10.44
CA TRP A 326 -3.03 -4.89 -11.14
C TRP A 326 -1.56 -4.98 -11.57
N ALA A 327 -0.89 -6.08 -11.23
CA ALA A 327 0.50 -6.33 -11.53
C ALA A 327 0.64 -7.21 -12.78
N GLY A 328 1.13 -6.64 -13.87
CA GLY A 328 1.40 -7.38 -15.08
C GLY A 328 1.85 -6.50 -16.24
N ASP A 329 2.26 -7.14 -17.33
CA ASP A 329 2.76 -6.45 -18.54
C ASP A 329 1.64 -6.11 -19.53
N ASP A 330 0.48 -6.77 -19.44
CA ASP A 330 -0.67 -6.49 -20.32
C ASP A 330 -1.43 -5.24 -19.87
N ASP A 331 -1.15 -4.13 -20.52
CA ASP A 331 -1.76 -2.85 -20.19
C ASP A 331 -3.26 -2.77 -20.56
N MET A 332 -3.70 -3.59 -21.55
CA MET A 332 -5.13 -3.68 -21.87
C MET A 332 -5.90 -4.45 -20.78
N ARG A 333 -5.30 -5.49 -20.18
CA ARG A 333 -5.89 -6.17 -19.02
C ARG A 333 -5.94 -5.21 -17.82
N ARG A 334 -4.92 -4.36 -17.62
CA ARG A 334 -4.92 -3.33 -16.57
C ARG A 334 -6.09 -2.36 -16.75
N ILE A 335 -6.35 -1.89 -17.96
CA ILE A 335 -7.53 -1.03 -18.27
C ILE A 335 -8.83 -1.75 -17.93
N ALA A 336 -8.95 -3.00 -18.34
CA ALA A 336 -10.13 -3.81 -18.03
C ALA A 336 -10.31 -4.00 -16.52
N PHE A 337 -9.22 -4.34 -15.78
CA PHE A 337 -9.24 -4.47 -14.34
C PHE A 337 -9.73 -3.19 -13.63
N ILE A 338 -9.18 -2.03 -14.01
CA ILE A 338 -9.61 -0.73 -13.46
C ILE A 338 -11.09 -0.50 -13.71
N THR A 339 -11.55 -0.75 -14.92
CA THR A 339 -12.95 -0.53 -15.34
C THR A 339 -13.90 -1.45 -14.56
N GLU A 340 -13.56 -2.73 -14.45
CA GLU A 340 -14.34 -3.72 -13.70
C GLU A 340 -14.38 -3.39 -12.21
N ALA A 341 -13.23 -3.10 -11.60
CA ALA A 341 -13.14 -2.75 -10.17
C ALA A 341 -13.97 -1.50 -9.83
N LEU A 342 -13.88 -0.46 -10.66
CA LEU A 342 -14.65 0.77 -10.47
C LEU A 342 -16.14 0.60 -10.73
N THR A 343 -16.53 -0.30 -11.63
CA THR A 343 -17.94 -0.65 -11.86
C THR A 343 -18.57 -1.27 -10.62
N GLU A 344 -17.88 -2.22 -10.01
CA GLU A 344 -18.33 -2.87 -8.78
C GLU A 344 -18.28 -1.91 -7.57
N LEU A 345 -17.27 -1.07 -7.50
CA LEU A 345 -17.17 -0.03 -6.46
C LEU A 345 -18.34 0.95 -6.55
N HIS A 346 -18.73 1.36 -7.76
CA HIS A 346 -19.89 2.22 -7.98
C HIS A 346 -21.20 1.54 -7.51
N ALA A 347 -21.34 0.21 -7.74
CA ALA A 347 -22.49 -0.54 -7.21
C ALA A 347 -22.52 -0.51 -5.68
N ALA A 348 -21.38 -0.75 -5.01
CA ALA A 348 -21.29 -0.66 -3.55
C ALA A 348 -21.65 0.75 -3.02
N ILE A 349 -21.21 1.81 -3.69
CA ILE A 349 -21.60 3.20 -3.36
C ILE A 349 -23.11 3.39 -3.50
N THR A 350 -23.70 2.85 -4.57
CA THR A 350 -25.16 2.94 -4.80
C THR A 350 -25.97 2.19 -3.72
N GLU A 351 -25.40 1.14 -3.16
CA GLU A 351 -25.95 0.39 -2.01
C GLU A 351 -25.81 1.13 -0.66
N GLY A 352 -25.11 2.26 -0.64
CA GLY A 352 -24.95 3.11 0.55
C GLY A 352 -23.61 2.94 1.30
N VAL A 353 -22.61 2.31 0.69
CA VAL A 353 -21.24 2.32 1.22
C VAL A 353 -20.62 3.69 0.99
N ASP A 354 -20.19 4.38 2.06
CA ASP A 354 -19.60 5.73 1.98
C ASP A 354 -18.13 5.63 1.53
N VAL A 355 -17.92 5.49 0.21
CA VAL A 355 -16.58 5.55 -0.41
C VAL A 355 -16.38 6.93 -1.02
N ARG A 356 -15.34 7.64 -0.61
CA ARG A 356 -15.10 9.05 -0.95
C ARG A 356 -14.01 9.28 -1.97
N GLY A 357 -13.18 8.27 -2.25
CA GLY A 357 -12.09 8.38 -3.22
C GLY A 357 -11.47 7.04 -3.61
N TYR A 358 -10.73 7.06 -4.70
CA TYR A 358 -9.99 5.92 -5.24
C TYR A 358 -8.61 6.37 -5.73
N TYR A 359 -7.55 5.76 -5.16
CA TYR A 359 -6.16 6.00 -5.51
C TYR A 359 -5.57 4.71 -6.09
N TYR A 360 -5.19 4.76 -7.36
CA TYR A 360 -4.63 3.61 -8.05
C TYR A 360 -3.19 3.32 -7.55
N TRP A 361 -2.90 2.06 -7.27
CA TRP A 361 -1.55 1.58 -7.03
C TRP A 361 -0.98 0.92 -8.29
N SER A 362 0.03 1.50 -8.90
CA SER A 362 0.85 2.62 -8.48
C SER A 362 0.95 3.65 -9.59
N ALA A 363 1.33 4.88 -9.28
CA ALA A 363 1.57 5.90 -10.29
C ALA A 363 2.63 5.46 -11.29
N PHE A 364 3.72 4.87 -10.83
CA PHE A 364 4.88 4.46 -11.61
C PHE A 364 5.20 2.99 -11.41
N ASP A 365 5.79 2.31 -12.41
CA ASP A 365 6.49 1.06 -12.17
C ASP A 365 7.66 1.35 -11.22
N ASN A 366 7.74 0.61 -10.13
CA ASN A 366 8.66 0.89 -9.04
C ASN A 366 9.19 -0.39 -8.39
N PHE A 367 9.90 -0.26 -7.28
CA PHE A 367 10.42 -1.35 -6.48
C PHE A 367 9.32 -2.02 -5.66
N GLU A 368 8.97 -3.27 -6.01
CA GLU A 368 7.89 -4.02 -5.34
C GLU A 368 8.42 -4.89 -4.20
N TRP A 369 9.03 -4.24 -3.22
CA TRP A 369 9.49 -4.86 -1.97
C TRP A 369 10.29 -6.15 -2.21
N LEU A 370 9.93 -7.26 -1.55
CA LEU A 370 10.61 -8.55 -1.69
C LEU A 370 10.65 -9.08 -3.12
N ALA A 371 9.76 -8.63 -4.00
CA ALA A 371 9.68 -9.04 -5.39
C ALA A 371 10.58 -8.24 -6.34
N GLY A 372 11.21 -7.15 -5.85
CA GLY A 372 12.08 -6.30 -6.66
C GLY A 372 11.33 -5.56 -7.77
N TYR A 373 11.93 -5.42 -8.93
CA TYR A 373 11.35 -4.67 -10.06
C TYR A 373 10.57 -5.53 -11.07
N GLY A 374 10.37 -6.82 -10.77
CA GLY A 374 9.65 -7.74 -11.64
C GLY A 374 8.18 -7.36 -11.86
N PRO A 375 7.37 -7.23 -10.80
CA PRO A 375 5.96 -6.85 -10.93
C PRO A 375 5.79 -5.41 -11.40
N LYS A 376 4.85 -5.20 -12.36
CA LYS A 376 4.57 -3.90 -12.97
C LYS A 376 3.16 -3.44 -12.61
N PHE A 377 3.04 -2.62 -11.58
CA PHE A 377 1.78 -2.00 -11.19
C PHE A 377 1.52 -0.65 -11.84
N GLY A 378 2.58 0.05 -12.22
CA GLY A 378 2.53 1.45 -12.62
C GLY A 378 1.63 1.75 -13.81
N LEU A 379 1.00 2.91 -13.78
CA LEU A 379 0.36 3.54 -14.94
C LEU A 379 1.40 4.19 -15.86
N ILE A 380 2.56 4.51 -15.31
CA ILE A 380 3.69 5.10 -16.01
C ILE A 380 4.87 4.15 -15.89
N ALA A 381 5.40 3.70 -17.04
CA ALA A 381 6.61 2.87 -17.04
C ALA A 381 7.84 3.74 -16.80
N VAL A 382 8.83 3.16 -16.11
CA VAL A 382 10.12 3.81 -15.85
C VAL A 382 11.26 2.92 -16.34
N ASP A 383 12.07 3.47 -17.22
CA ASP A 383 13.34 2.89 -17.63
C ASP A 383 14.38 3.21 -16.55
N ARG A 384 14.88 2.20 -15.85
CA ARG A 384 15.75 2.40 -14.69
C ARG A 384 17.17 2.86 -15.03
N GLU A 385 17.66 2.59 -16.23
CA GLU A 385 18.98 3.05 -16.65
C GLU A 385 18.97 4.55 -16.99
N THR A 386 17.93 4.99 -17.69
CA THR A 386 17.80 6.38 -18.18
C THR A 386 16.90 7.24 -17.31
N GLN A 387 16.16 6.63 -16.41
CA GLN A 387 15.13 7.27 -15.59
C GLN A 387 14.01 7.93 -16.42
N ARG A 388 13.81 7.49 -17.68
CA ARG A 388 12.77 8.01 -18.56
C ARG A 388 11.41 7.46 -18.15
N ARG A 389 10.42 8.37 -18.07
CA ARG A 389 9.01 8.03 -17.85
C ARG A 389 8.32 7.82 -19.20
N SER A 390 7.50 6.77 -19.30
CA SER A 390 6.69 6.47 -20.48
C SER A 390 5.25 6.22 -20.06
N ILE A 391 4.33 7.06 -20.55
CA ILE A 391 2.91 6.98 -20.22
C ILE A 391 2.33 5.73 -20.87
N LYS A 392 1.65 4.89 -20.10
CA LYS A 392 0.91 3.72 -20.60
C LYS A 392 -0.52 4.13 -21.01
N SER A 393 -1.18 3.31 -21.83
CA SER A 393 -2.57 3.54 -22.23
C SER A 393 -3.52 3.56 -21.04
N SER A 394 -3.25 2.74 -20.04
CA SER A 394 -3.99 2.70 -18.77
C SER A 394 -3.93 4.03 -18.02
N ALA A 395 -2.83 4.77 -18.07
CA ALA A 395 -2.73 6.11 -17.48
C ALA A 395 -3.71 7.09 -18.13
N LEU A 396 -3.80 7.07 -19.47
CA LEU A 396 -4.71 7.93 -20.21
C LEU A 396 -6.18 7.55 -19.95
N ALA A 397 -6.48 6.24 -19.92
CA ALA A 397 -7.81 5.72 -19.65
C ALA A 397 -8.28 6.11 -18.22
N PHE A 398 -7.43 5.91 -17.20
CA PHE A 398 -7.77 6.29 -15.83
C PHE A 398 -7.86 7.81 -15.66
N GLY A 399 -7.01 8.57 -16.34
CA GLY A 399 -7.10 10.03 -16.36
C GLY A 399 -8.40 10.56 -17.01
N ALA A 400 -8.94 9.87 -18.01
CA ALA A 400 -10.25 10.21 -18.57
C ALA A 400 -11.37 9.95 -17.56
N ILE A 401 -11.36 8.81 -16.87
CA ILE A 401 -12.31 8.47 -15.78
C ILE A 401 -12.29 9.55 -14.69
N ALA A 402 -11.09 9.98 -14.28
CA ALA A 402 -10.91 11.00 -13.26
C ALA A 402 -11.50 12.36 -13.67
N ARG A 403 -11.21 12.82 -14.90
CA ARG A 403 -11.74 14.09 -15.42
C ARG A 403 -13.25 14.08 -15.60
N ASP A 404 -13.80 12.95 -16.08
CA ASP A 404 -15.24 12.80 -16.34
C ASP A 404 -16.04 12.46 -15.06
N ASN A 405 -15.35 12.22 -13.95
CA ASN A 405 -15.92 11.73 -12.70
C ASN A 405 -16.81 10.50 -12.92
N GLY A 406 -16.39 9.61 -13.83
CA GLY A 406 -17.24 8.47 -14.17
C GLY A 406 -16.69 7.56 -15.26
N LEU A 407 -17.39 6.43 -15.43
CA LEU A 407 -17.10 5.42 -16.45
C LEU A 407 -18.00 5.63 -17.67
N ALA A 408 -17.41 5.70 -18.85
CA ALA A 408 -18.17 5.60 -20.09
C ALA A 408 -18.90 4.24 -20.14
N PRO A 409 -20.11 4.16 -20.76
CA PRO A 409 -20.74 2.88 -21.03
C PRO A 409 -19.74 1.99 -21.78
N ALA A 410 -19.56 0.75 -21.32
CA ALA A 410 -18.77 -0.22 -22.06
C ALA A 410 -19.33 -0.32 -23.49
N ALA A 411 -18.52 0.02 -24.47
CA ALA A 411 -18.84 -0.35 -25.83
C ALA A 411 -18.93 -1.88 -25.85
N VAL A 412 -20.09 -2.44 -26.16
CA VAL A 412 -20.31 -3.89 -26.26
C VAL A 412 -19.44 -4.38 -27.42
N SER A 413 -18.18 -4.67 -27.15
CA SER A 413 -17.29 -5.35 -28.08
C SER A 413 -17.50 -6.85 -27.88
N GLY A 414 -18.33 -7.43 -28.72
CA GLY A 414 -18.32 -8.86 -28.96
C GLY A 414 -16.96 -9.25 -29.55
N ALA A 415 -16.09 -9.82 -28.76
CA ALA A 415 -14.88 -10.47 -29.22
C ALA A 415 -14.83 -11.87 -28.58
N SER A 416 -15.25 -12.83 -29.37
CA SER A 416 -14.99 -14.26 -29.20
C SER A 416 -13.52 -14.56 -29.36
N GLY A 417 -12.95 -15.25 -28.37
CA GLY A 417 -11.84 -16.20 -28.38
C GLY A 417 -10.64 -15.98 -29.30
N LEU A 418 -9.49 -15.80 -28.69
CA LEU A 418 -8.22 -16.32 -29.22
C LEU A 418 -7.40 -16.89 -28.05
N GLY A 419 -6.94 -18.14 -28.29
CA GLY A 419 -6.27 -18.95 -27.28
C GLY A 419 -4.94 -18.39 -26.83
N GLY A 420 -4.73 -18.43 -25.51
CA GLY A 420 -3.49 -18.02 -24.87
C GLY A 420 -2.43 -19.10 -24.87
N ALA A 421 -1.21 -18.72 -25.17
CA ALA A 421 -0.03 -19.52 -24.90
C ALA A 421 0.30 -19.44 -23.39
N GLN A 422 0.44 -20.60 -22.76
CA GLN A 422 0.89 -20.71 -21.37
C GLN A 422 2.38 -20.37 -21.28
N SER A 423 2.70 -19.32 -20.53
CA SER A 423 4.06 -19.11 -20.03
C SER A 423 4.14 -19.73 -18.62
N ASP A 424 5.12 -20.60 -18.46
CA ASP A 424 5.43 -21.32 -17.22
C ASP A 424 6.00 -20.32 -16.18
N GLY A 425 5.12 -19.72 -15.40
CA GLY A 425 5.44 -18.79 -14.33
C GLY A 425 5.28 -19.45 -12.97
N SER A 426 6.39 -19.97 -12.42
CA SER A 426 6.40 -20.42 -11.02
C SER A 426 6.08 -19.27 -10.06
N PRO A 427 5.16 -19.43 -9.11
CA PRO A 427 4.82 -18.36 -8.16
C PRO A 427 6.02 -17.99 -7.29
N VAL A 428 6.12 -16.70 -6.96
CA VAL A 428 7.13 -16.13 -6.06
C VAL A 428 6.95 -16.72 -4.67
N GLY A 429 7.49 -17.91 -4.45
CA GLY A 429 7.59 -18.50 -3.13
C GLY A 429 8.90 -18.06 -2.47
N LEU A 430 8.82 -17.56 -1.22
CA LEU A 430 9.97 -17.48 -0.32
C LEU A 430 10.33 -18.92 0.12
N GLY A 431 10.83 -19.73 -0.80
CA GLY A 431 11.30 -21.07 -0.54
C GLY A 431 12.75 -21.11 -0.08
#